data_c6de2a10d0abf5a2627e6791fa1fa69e
#
_entry.id   c6de2a10d0abf5a2627e6791fa1fa69e
#
_cell.length_a   1.000
_cell.length_b   1.000
_cell.length_c   1.000
_cell.angle_alpha   90.00
_cell.angle_beta   90.00
_cell.angle_gamma   90.00
#
_symmetry.space_group_name_H-M   'P 1'
#
loop_
_entity.id
_entity.type
_entity.pdbx_description
1 polymer ?
#
loop_
_entity_poly.entity_id
_entity_poly.type
_entity_poly.pdbx_seq_one_letter_code
_entity_poly.pdbx_strand_id
1 'polypeptide(L)'
;MEEVTGKKITLKEVLKRYEGKTILLDFWASWCGDCIESFPYMQDYKDSNPNDVAFLYISVDKDRRRWLEAIETYGLEGDHYYLTEGMKGNLGQYIGLNWIPRFMVINSKGDIELWKATRADDPDLGAYFD
;
A
#
# COMPACT_ATOMS: atom_id res chain seq x y z
N MET A 1 -1.10 -7.43 11.15
CA MET A 1 -0.91 -5.98 10.93
C MET A 1 -1.61 -5.18 12.01
N GLU A 2 -1.36 -3.90 12.03
CA GLU A 2 -2.04 -2.96 12.94
C GLU A 2 -2.58 -1.77 12.17
N GLU A 3 -3.71 -1.27 12.64
CA GLU A 3 -4.25 0.02 12.22
C GLU A 3 -3.51 1.16 12.92
N VAL A 4 -3.76 2.40 12.48
CA VAL A 4 -3.20 3.61 13.12
C VAL A 4 -3.55 3.66 14.61
N THR A 5 -4.74 3.18 14.99
CA THR A 5 -5.20 3.11 16.38
C THR A 5 -4.44 2.08 17.23
N GLY A 6 -3.66 1.20 16.62
CA GLY A 6 -3.00 0.09 17.28
C GLY A 6 -3.81 -1.20 17.31
N LYS A 7 -5.04 -1.17 16.79
CA LYS A 7 -5.87 -2.37 16.70
C LYS A 7 -5.23 -3.38 15.74
N LYS A 8 -5.13 -4.63 16.18
CA LYS A 8 -4.62 -5.72 15.34
C LYS A 8 -5.67 -6.12 14.31
N ILE A 9 -5.21 -6.38 13.09
CA ILE A 9 -6.07 -6.76 11.98
C ILE A 9 -5.28 -7.66 11.03
N THR A 10 -5.95 -8.63 10.41
CA THR A 10 -5.33 -9.48 9.39
C THR A 10 -5.50 -8.87 8.01
N LEU A 11 -4.62 -9.23 7.07
CA LEU A 11 -4.76 -8.80 5.67
C LEU A 11 -6.13 -9.23 5.12
N LYS A 12 -6.57 -10.45 5.42
CA LYS A 12 -7.87 -10.94 4.98
C LYS A 12 -9.01 -10.03 5.44
N GLU A 13 -8.97 -9.59 6.71
CA GLU A 13 -9.96 -8.67 7.25
C GLU A 13 -9.90 -7.31 6.58
N VAL A 14 -8.69 -6.80 6.30
CA VAL A 14 -8.50 -5.54 5.57
C VAL A 14 -9.13 -5.65 4.19
N LEU A 15 -8.78 -6.67 3.42
CA LEU A 15 -9.29 -6.83 2.05
C LEU A 15 -10.81 -6.96 2.03
N LYS A 16 -11.38 -7.59 3.03
CA LYS A 16 -12.84 -7.73 3.15
C LYS A 16 -13.56 -6.38 3.28
N ARG A 17 -12.92 -5.39 3.91
CA ARG A 17 -13.49 -4.03 4.03
C ARG A 17 -13.71 -3.35 2.69
N TYR A 18 -12.95 -3.75 1.68
CA TYR A 18 -12.95 -3.11 0.36
C TYR A 18 -13.48 -4.02 -0.74
N GLU A 19 -14.23 -5.08 -0.38
CA GLU A 19 -14.90 -5.93 -1.37
C GLU A 19 -15.74 -5.08 -2.33
N GLY A 20 -15.67 -5.44 -3.61
CA GLY A 20 -16.40 -4.71 -4.66
C GLY A 20 -15.61 -3.53 -5.23
N LYS A 21 -14.46 -3.20 -4.66
CA LYS A 21 -13.58 -2.17 -5.19
C LYS A 21 -12.27 -2.76 -5.69
N THR A 22 -11.66 -2.10 -6.67
CA THR A 22 -10.27 -2.35 -7.01
C THR A 22 -9.38 -1.78 -5.91
N ILE A 23 -8.37 -2.54 -5.49
CA ILE A 23 -7.45 -2.14 -4.42
C ILE A 23 -6.06 -1.95 -4.99
N LEU A 24 -5.46 -0.80 -4.71
CA LEU A 24 -4.05 -0.57 -4.94
C LEU A 24 -3.32 -0.62 -3.61
N LEU A 25 -2.42 -1.60 -3.47
CA LEU A 25 -1.55 -1.73 -2.29
C LEU A 25 -0.21 -1.07 -2.58
N ASP A 26 0.24 -0.22 -1.66
CA ASP A 26 1.55 0.43 -1.68
C ASP A 26 2.32 0.02 -0.43
N PHE A 27 3.32 -0.85 -0.60
CA PHE A 27 4.24 -1.24 0.47
C PHE A 27 5.39 -0.24 0.50
N TRP A 28 5.60 0.40 1.65
CA TRP A 28 6.54 1.51 1.79
C TRP A 28 7.16 1.58 3.18
N ALA A 29 8.09 2.50 3.36
CA ALA A 29 8.63 2.83 4.68
C ALA A 29 9.03 4.31 4.73
N SER A 30 9.03 4.87 5.91
CA SER A 30 9.34 6.29 6.14
C SER A 30 10.75 6.70 5.68
N TRP A 31 11.68 5.75 5.68
CA TRP A 31 13.09 5.97 5.29
C TRP A 31 13.35 5.71 3.80
N CYS A 32 12.35 5.30 3.05
CA CYS A 32 12.51 4.89 1.65
C CYS A 32 12.34 6.08 0.72
N GLY A 33 13.44 6.57 0.16
CA GLY A 33 13.43 7.71 -0.78
C GLY A 33 12.58 7.46 -2.01
N ASP A 34 12.72 6.29 -2.63
CA ASP A 34 11.93 5.93 -3.82
C ASP A 34 10.44 5.84 -3.51
N CYS A 35 10.07 5.41 -2.31
CA CYS A 35 8.68 5.40 -1.86
C CYS A 35 8.12 6.82 -1.80
N ILE A 36 8.89 7.73 -1.20
CA ILE A 36 8.49 9.14 -1.05
C ILE A 36 8.37 9.79 -2.43
N GLU A 37 9.27 9.53 -3.34
CA GLU A 37 9.21 10.04 -4.72
C GLU A 37 7.98 9.54 -5.49
N SER A 38 7.42 8.40 -5.09
CA SER A 38 6.23 7.84 -5.72
C SER A 38 4.93 8.52 -5.31
N PHE A 39 4.90 9.25 -4.20
CA PHE A 39 3.65 9.81 -3.65
C PHE A 39 2.91 10.75 -4.61
N PRO A 40 3.56 11.63 -5.39
CA PRO A 40 2.84 12.43 -6.38
C PRO A 40 2.09 11.59 -7.41
N TYR A 41 2.66 10.49 -7.86
CA TYR A 41 1.99 9.56 -8.78
C TYR A 41 0.75 8.93 -8.13
N MET A 42 0.88 8.55 -6.86
CA MET A 42 -0.25 8.00 -6.10
C MET A 42 -1.37 9.03 -5.97
N GLN A 43 -1.03 10.29 -5.76
CA GLN A 43 -2.01 11.36 -5.69
C GLN A 43 -2.73 11.54 -7.03
N ASP A 44 -2.01 11.48 -8.13
CA ASP A 44 -2.61 11.56 -9.48
C ASP A 44 -3.59 10.41 -9.71
N TYR A 45 -3.23 9.19 -9.30
CA TYR A 45 -4.12 8.05 -9.41
C TYR A 45 -5.38 8.22 -8.56
N LYS A 46 -5.26 8.77 -7.35
CA LYS A 46 -6.41 9.05 -6.48
C LYS A 46 -7.32 10.10 -7.11
N ASP A 47 -6.75 11.16 -7.67
CA ASP A 47 -7.52 12.23 -8.30
C ASP A 47 -8.31 11.72 -9.51
N SER A 48 -7.74 10.76 -10.25
CA SER A 48 -8.38 10.16 -11.42
C SER A 48 -9.40 9.08 -11.05
N ASN A 49 -9.35 8.53 -9.82
CA ASN A 49 -10.18 7.40 -9.40
C ASN A 49 -10.77 7.65 -8.01
N PRO A 50 -11.59 8.71 -7.83
CA PRO A 50 -11.98 9.15 -6.48
C PRO A 50 -12.93 8.19 -5.75
N ASN A 51 -13.68 7.33 -6.48
CA ASN A 51 -14.75 6.53 -5.87
C ASN A 51 -14.62 5.02 -6.05
N ASP A 52 -13.86 4.57 -7.03
CA ASP A 52 -13.88 3.17 -7.45
C ASP A 52 -12.68 2.36 -6.97
N VAL A 53 -11.67 3.02 -6.45
CA VAL A 53 -10.42 2.40 -6.03
C VAL A 53 -10.15 2.70 -4.56
N ALA A 54 -9.76 1.67 -3.82
CA ALA A 54 -9.25 1.82 -2.46
C ALA A 54 -7.71 1.86 -2.53
N PHE A 55 -7.12 2.92 -1.96
CA PHE A 55 -5.68 3.10 -1.91
C PHE A 55 -5.20 2.77 -0.50
N LEU A 56 -4.46 1.68 -0.37
CA LEU A 56 -4.00 1.17 0.92
C LEU A 56 -2.48 1.25 0.99
N TYR A 57 -1.98 1.93 2.03
CA TYR A 57 -0.56 2.01 2.33
C TYR A 57 -0.24 1.01 3.42
N ILE A 58 0.75 0.15 3.18
CA ILE A 58 1.21 -0.82 4.17
C ILE A 58 2.68 -0.52 4.47
N SER A 59 2.95 -0.04 5.68
CA SER A 59 4.30 0.28 6.11
C SER A 59 5.05 -0.95 6.58
N VAL A 60 6.30 -1.07 6.14
CA VAL A 60 7.26 -2.06 6.63
C VAL A 60 8.29 -1.45 7.59
N ASP A 61 8.01 -0.25 8.11
CA ASP A 61 8.89 0.37 9.11
C ASP A 61 9.12 -0.54 10.31
N LYS A 62 10.29 -0.46 10.90
CA LYS A 62 10.61 -1.16 12.14
C LYS A 62 10.16 -0.38 13.37
N ASP A 63 9.97 0.92 13.24
CA ASP A 63 9.58 1.84 14.30
C ASP A 63 8.22 2.43 13.97
N ARG A 64 7.21 2.05 14.78
CA ARG A 64 5.84 2.49 14.61
C ARG A 64 5.70 4.02 14.69
N ARG A 65 6.47 4.66 15.56
CA ARG A 65 6.43 6.12 15.71
C ARG A 65 6.87 6.83 14.43
N ARG A 66 7.93 6.35 13.79
CA ARG A 66 8.41 6.92 12.52
C ARG A 66 7.39 6.77 11.40
N TRP A 67 6.68 5.66 11.39
CA TRP A 67 5.58 5.45 10.46
C TRP A 67 4.50 6.51 10.63
N LEU A 68 4.01 6.71 11.85
CA LEU A 68 2.97 7.69 12.13
C LEU A 68 3.42 9.12 11.82
N GLU A 69 4.65 9.47 12.18
CA GLU A 69 5.22 10.78 11.87
C GLU A 69 5.31 11.03 10.36
N ALA A 70 5.69 10.01 9.58
CA ALA A 70 5.81 10.15 8.14
C ALA A 70 4.46 10.32 7.45
N ILE A 71 3.42 9.64 7.89
CA ILE A 71 2.06 9.84 7.38
C ILE A 71 1.68 11.31 7.49
N GLU A 72 1.94 11.92 8.65
CA GLU A 72 1.63 13.32 8.90
C GLU A 72 2.54 14.26 8.11
N THR A 73 3.85 14.00 8.13
CA THR A 73 4.85 14.84 7.45
C THR A 73 4.58 14.94 5.95
N TYR A 74 4.23 13.83 5.31
CA TYR A 74 3.98 13.81 3.87
C TYR A 74 2.51 14.02 3.50
N GLY A 75 1.65 14.18 4.49
CA GLY A 75 0.21 14.41 4.26
C GLY A 75 -0.43 13.29 3.46
N LEU A 76 -0.11 12.03 3.77
CA LEU A 76 -0.60 10.89 3.01
C LEU A 76 -2.06 10.59 3.33
N GLU A 77 -2.94 10.96 2.40
CA GLU A 77 -4.35 10.63 2.49
C GLU A 77 -4.59 9.21 2.00
N GLY A 78 -5.37 8.46 2.74
CA GLY A 78 -5.69 7.06 2.41
C GLY A 78 -5.80 6.22 3.66
N ASP A 79 -5.88 4.92 3.47
CA ASP A 79 -5.98 3.97 4.56
C ASP A 79 -4.60 3.39 4.86
N HIS A 80 -4.22 3.40 6.12
CA HIS A 80 -2.87 3.07 6.55
C HIS A 80 -2.86 1.87 7.47
N TYR A 81 -1.94 0.95 7.17
CA TYR A 81 -1.71 -0.25 7.97
C TYR A 81 -0.22 -0.44 8.22
N TYR A 82 0.10 -1.01 9.36
CA TYR A 82 1.46 -1.28 9.79
C TYR A 82 1.72 -2.79 9.79
N LEU A 83 2.69 -3.22 9.00
CA LEU A 83 3.09 -4.63 8.92
C LEU A 83 4.10 -4.92 10.02
N THR A 84 3.62 -5.41 11.16
CA THR A 84 4.43 -5.60 12.36
C THR A 84 5.60 -6.55 12.18
N GLU A 85 5.46 -7.54 11.30
CA GLU A 85 6.52 -8.51 11.00
C GLU A 85 7.53 -8.01 9.96
N GLY A 86 7.24 -6.88 9.30
CA GLY A 86 8.10 -6.32 8.28
C GLY A 86 8.18 -7.15 7.00
N MET A 87 9.17 -6.85 6.18
CA MET A 87 9.32 -7.49 4.85
C MET A 87 9.59 -8.99 4.93
N LYS A 88 10.22 -9.44 6.01
CA LYS A 88 10.65 -10.85 6.17
C LYS A 88 9.62 -11.72 6.88
N GLY A 89 8.50 -11.16 7.30
CA GLY A 89 7.42 -11.91 7.92
C GLY A 89 6.65 -12.77 6.92
N ASN A 90 5.58 -13.42 7.41
CA ASN A 90 4.81 -14.37 6.58
C ASN A 90 4.25 -13.75 5.30
N LEU A 91 3.66 -12.57 5.40
CA LEU A 91 3.12 -11.90 4.21
C LEU A 91 4.23 -11.52 3.24
N GLY A 92 5.32 -10.94 3.75
CA GLY A 92 6.45 -10.56 2.92
C GLY A 92 7.04 -11.74 2.16
N GLN A 93 7.17 -12.89 2.81
CA GLN A 93 7.65 -14.11 2.18
C GLN A 93 6.66 -14.62 1.12
N TYR A 94 5.37 -14.57 1.42
CA TYR A 94 4.33 -15.04 0.50
C TYR A 94 4.34 -14.26 -0.82
N ILE A 95 4.46 -12.93 -0.75
CA ILE A 95 4.46 -12.09 -1.95
C ILE A 95 5.86 -11.82 -2.51
N GLY A 96 6.89 -12.40 -1.89
CA GLY A 96 8.28 -12.17 -2.30
C GLY A 96 8.69 -10.72 -2.13
N LEU A 97 8.35 -10.10 -1.00
CA LEU A 97 8.64 -8.70 -0.72
C LEU A 97 10.10 -8.53 -0.34
N ASN A 98 10.94 -8.22 -1.33
CA ASN A 98 12.38 -8.03 -1.16
C ASN A 98 12.85 -6.63 -1.57
N TRP A 99 11.93 -5.77 -1.96
CA TRP A 99 12.19 -4.42 -2.41
C TRP A 99 10.98 -3.54 -2.15
N ILE A 100 11.19 -2.27 -1.80
CA ILE A 100 10.14 -1.25 -1.70
C ILE A 100 10.55 -0.02 -2.52
N PRO A 101 9.58 0.72 -3.10
CA PRO A 101 8.15 0.43 -3.01
C PRO A 101 7.76 -0.83 -3.80
N ARG A 102 6.69 -1.46 -3.36
CA ARG A 102 6.03 -2.54 -4.08
C ARG A 102 4.56 -2.17 -4.23
N PHE A 103 4.08 -2.19 -5.47
CA PHE A 103 2.68 -1.95 -5.77
C PHE A 103 2.02 -3.25 -6.22
N MET A 104 0.81 -3.48 -5.75
CA MET A 104 0.00 -4.63 -6.13
C MET A 104 -1.42 -4.17 -6.43
N VAL A 105 -2.07 -4.81 -7.39
CA VAL A 105 -3.46 -4.53 -7.74
C VAL A 105 -4.30 -5.77 -7.48
N ILE A 106 -5.37 -5.57 -6.72
CA ILE A 106 -6.36 -6.61 -6.43
C ILE A 106 -7.68 -6.14 -7.03
N ASN A 107 -8.33 -6.99 -7.82
CA ASN A 107 -9.58 -6.60 -8.48
C ASN A 107 -10.78 -6.66 -7.51
N SER A 108 -11.93 -6.21 -7.98
CA SER A 108 -13.16 -6.15 -7.19
C SER A 108 -13.66 -7.52 -6.70
N LYS A 109 -13.16 -8.60 -7.27
CA LYS A 109 -13.49 -9.98 -6.88
C LYS A 109 -12.50 -10.55 -5.86
N GLY A 110 -11.43 -9.81 -5.54
CA GLY A 110 -10.41 -10.25 -4.61
C GLY A 110 -9.23 -11.00 -5.24
N ASP A 111 -9.16 -11.04 -6.56
CA ASP A 111 -8.04 -11.68 -7.27
C ASP A 111 -6.90 -10.70 -7.49
N ILE A 112 -5.67 -11.20 -7.34
CA ILE A 112 -4.48 -10.38 -7.59
C ILE A 112 -4.24 -10.34 -9.11
N GLU A 113 -4.36 -9.16 -9.70
CA GLU A 113 -4.13 -8.94 -11.12
C GLU A 113 -2.72 -8.48 -11.43
N LEU A 114 -2.12 -7.70 -10.55
CA LEU A 114 -0.74 -7.27 -10.67
C LEU A 114 -0.01 -7.60 -9.37
N TRP A 115 0.93 -8.52 -9.46
CA TRP A 115 1.69 -8.99 -8.30
C TRP A 115 2.86 -8.09 -7.95
N LYS A 116 3.47 -7.45 -8.97
CA LYS A 116 4.72 -6.75 -8.75
C LYS A 116 4.91 -5.60 -9.72
N ALA A 117 4.79 -4.39 -9.19
CA ALA A 117 5.34 -3.20 -9.79
C ALA A 117 6.21 -2.53 -8.72
N THR A 118 7.38 -2.05 -9.12
CA THR A 118 8.35 -1.45 -8.19
C THR A 118 8.52 0.05 -8.42
N ARG A 119 7.76 0.60 -9.37
CA ARG A 119 7.74 2.03 -9.69
C ARG A 119 6.30 2.48 -9.88
N ALA A 120 5.97 3.65 -9.34
CA ALA A 120 4.63 4.22 -9.51
C ALA A 120 4.33 4.61 -10.95
N ASP A 121 5.36 4.91 -11.75
CA ASP A 121 5.23 5.24 -13.17
C ASP A 121 5.30 4.02 -14.09
N ASP A 122 5.26 2.81 -13.54
CA ASP A 122 5.22 1.58 -14.35
C ASP A 122 3.95 1.58 -15.22
N PRO A 123 4.08 1.44 -16.56
CA PRO A 123 2.93 1.41 -17.45
C PRO A 123 1.91 0.32 -17.13
N ASP A 124 2.36 -0.82 -16.60
CA ASP A 124 1.47 -1.91 -16.21
C ASP A 124 0.61 -1.51 -15.01
N LEU A 125 1.15 -0.70 -14.11
CA LEU A 125 0.40 -0.15 -12.98
C LEU A 125 -0.53 0.96 -13.46
N GLY A 126 -0.01 1.90 -14.24
CA GLY A 126 -0.77 3.04 -14.77
C GLY A 126 -1.99 2.62 -15.57
N ALA A 127 -1.92 1.50 -16.27
CA ALA A 127 -3.02 0.98 -17.08
C ALA A 127 -4.31 0.73 -16.26
N TYR A 128 -4.19 0.51 -14.95
CA TYR A 128 -5.36 0.32 -14.08
C TYR A 128 -5.98 1.64 -13.63
N PHE A 129 -5.24 2.74 -13.64
CA PHE A 129 -5.64 3.97 -12.93
C PHE A 129 -5.61 5.24 -13.76
N ASP A 130 -5.02 5.21 -14.93
CA ASP A 130 -4.96 6.36 -15.83
C ASP A 130 -6.28 6.60 -16.58
#